data_b0b8b01f0ba64e7a7eea1b677d1f5139
#
_entry.id   b0b8b01f0ba64e7a7eea1b677d1f5139
#
_cell.length_a   1.000
_cell.length_b   1.000
_cell.length_c   1.000
_cell.angle_alpha   90.00
_cell.angle_beta   90.00
_cell.angle_gamma   90.00
#
_symmetry.space_group_name_H-M   'P 1'
#
loop_
_entity.id
_entity.type
_entity.pdbx_description
1 polymer ?
#
loop_
_entity_poly.entity_id
_entity_poly.type
_entity_poly.pdbx_seq_one_letter_code
_entity_poly.pdbx_strand_id
1 'polypeptide(L)'
;MGVAYEVGQVSGFAGPATVFRLDPTLAGHEFVTVWVQDVFGAQGPEAVVVAAVDASGAAKSMTRLPGSYVAAAPTVSGALWLNGYQISR
;
A
#
# COMPACT_ATOMS: atom_id res chain seq x y z
N MET A 1 -9.76 9.11 12.19
CA MET A 1 -8.89 8.92 11.02
C MET A 1 -7.55 8.38 11.48
N GLY A 2 -6.99 7.42 10.75
CA GLY A 2 -5.69 6.86 11.07
C GLY A 2 -4.54 7.62 10.42
N VAL A 3 -3.33 7.30 10.84
CA VAL A 3 -2.11 7.88 10.31
C VAL A 3 -1.23 6.76 9.75
N ALA A 4 -0.68 6.98 8.57
CA ALA A 4 0.30 6.10 7.95
C ALA A 4 1.66 6.80 7.97
N TYR A 5 2.63 6.19 8.63
CA TYR A 5 3.99 6.72 8.73
C TYR A 5 4.88 6.03 7.71
N GLU A 6 5.45 6.81 6.79
CA GLU A 6 6.38 6.26 5.81
C GLU A 6 7.66 5.82 6.53
N VAL A 7 8.01 4.54 6.42
CA VAL A 7 9.18 3.98 7.09
C VAL A 7 10.29 3.60 6.12
N GLY A 8 10.02 3.54 4.82
CA GLY A 8 11.04 3.29 3.83
C GLY A 8 10.48 2.96 2.47
N GLN A 9 11.38 2.72 1.53
CA GLN A 9 11.04 2.27 0.19
C GLN A 9 11.80 0.98 -0.12
N VAL A 10 11.14 0.11 -0.88
CA VAL A 10 11.70 -1.19 -1.28
C VAL A 10 11.47 -1.41 -2.76
N SER A 11 12.17 -2.38 -3.32
CA SER A 11 11.96 -2.83 -4.70
C SER A 11 11.70 -4.33 -4.70
N GLY A 12 11.41 -4.90 -5.87
CA GLY A 12 11.13 -6.33 -5.98
C GLY A 12 9.66 -6.65 -6.18
N PHE A 13 8.82 -5.62 -6.20
CA PHE A 13 7.43 -5.70 -6.65
C PHE A 13 7.37 -5.29 -8.12
N ALA A 14 6.24 -4.82 -8.62
CA ALA A 14 6.12 -4.34 -10.00
C ALA A 14 6.69 -2.93 -10.17
N GLY A 15 7.67 -2.55 -9.35
CA GLY A 15 8.30 -1.24 -9.33
C GLY A 15 8.65 -0.83 -7.92
N PRO A 16 9.01 0.45 -7.71
CA PRO A 16 9.25 0.94 -6.36
C PRO A 16 8.00 0.84 -5.50
N ALA A 17 8.16 0.41 -4.26
CA ALA A 17 7.08 0.30 -3.29
C ALA A 17 7.44 1.08 -2.03
N THR A 18 6.44 1.62 -1.35
CA THR A 18 6.62 2.36 -0.11
C THR A 18 6.06 1.56 1.04
N VAL A 19 6.79 1.50 2.15
CA VAL A 19 6.38 0.79 3.35
C VAL A 19 5.86 1.78 4.37
N PHE A 20 4.70 1.49 4.94
CA PHE A 20 4.07 2.34 5.95
C PHE A 20 3.79 1.55 7.22
N ARG A 21 3.99 2.22 8.36
CA ARG A 21 3.46 1.76 9.64
C ARG A 21 2.11 2.43 9.87
N LEU A 22 1.10 1.67 10.20
CA LEU A 22 -0.27 2.16 10.35
C LEU A 22 -0.66 2.30 11.81
N ASP A 23 -1.33 3.38 12.14
CA ASP A 23 -1.90 3.64 13.46
C ASP A 23 -3.30 4.24 13.30
N PRO A 24 -4.36 3.52 13.62
CA PRO A 24 -4.41 2.14 14.11
C PRO A 24 -4.09 1.11 13.01
N THR A 25 -3.92 -0.15 13.42
CA THR A 25 -3.65 -1.24 12.47
C THR A 25 -4.82 -1.45 11.52
N LEU A 26 -4.51 -1.93 10.31
CA LEU A 26 -5.52 -2.28 9.31
C LEU A 26 -5.67 -3.81 9.28
N ALA A 27 -6.86 -4.30 9.62
CA ALA A 27 -7.15 -5.74 9.67
C ALA A 27 -6.12 -6.51 10.51
N GLY A 28 -5.62 -5.88 11.59
CA GLY A 28 -4.61 -6.45 12.47
C GLY A 28 -3.18 -6.30 11.98
N HIS A 29 -2.95 -5.64 10.85
CA HIS A 29 -1.61 -5.45 10.28
C HIS A 29 -1.07 -4.07 10.63
N GLU A 30 0.13 -4.04 11.21
CA GLU A 30 0.81 -2.79 11.57
C GLU A 30 1.57 -2.20 10.39
N PHE A 31 2.14 -3.06 9.52
CA PHE A 31 2.92 -2.63 8.37
C PHE A 31 2.26 -3.06 7.08
N VAL A 32 2.30 -2.17 6.09
CA VAL A 32 1.83 -2.45 4.73
C VAL A 32 2.84 -1.95 3.73
N THR A 33 2.88 -2.61 2.58
CA THR A 33 3.66 -2.18 1.42
C THR A 33 2.70 -1.78 0.32
N VAL A 34 2.89 -0.61 -0.26
CA VAL A 34 1.98 -0.02 -1.25
C VAL A 34 2.77 0.36 -2.49
N TRP A 35 2.26 -0.03 -3.65
CA TRP A 35 2.85 0.36 -4.94
C TRP A 35 1.77 0.55 -5.98
N VAL A 36 2.15 1.15 -7.12
CA VAL A 36 1.28 1.31 -8.29
C VAL A 36 1.87 0.45 -9.41
N GLN A 37 1.02 -0.35 -10.05
CA GLN A 37 1.45 -1.23 -11.13
C GLN A 37 0.44 -1.17 -12.29
N ASP A 38 0.96 -1.37 -13.51
CA ASP A 38 0.12 -1.64 -14.66
C ASP A 38 -0.19 -3.12 -14.71
N VAL A 39 -1.47 -3.44 -14.82
CA VAL A 39 -1.92 -4.83 -14.94
C VAL A 39 -2.34 -5.05 -16.39
N PHE A 40 -1.66 -5.97 -17.07
CA PHE A 40 -1.96 -6.28 -18.46
C PHE A 40 -3.41 -6.76 -18.60
N GLY A 41 -4.14 -6.12 -19.50
CA GLY A 41 -5.56 -6.44 -19.71
C GLY A 41 -6.52 -5.81 -18.72
N ALA A 42 -6.02 -5.09 -17.71
CA ALA A 42 -6.87 -4.35 -16.78
C ALA A 42 -7.31 -3.01 -17.39
N GLN A 43 -8.30 -2.38 -16.74
CA GLN A 43 -8.86 -1.12 -17.21
C GLN A 43 -8.04 0.10 -16.78
N GLY A 44 -6.83 -0.11 -16.35
CA GLY A 44 -5.92 0.94 -15.94
C GLY A 44 -4.93 0.43 -14.89
N PRO A 45 -3.98 1.28 -14.47
CA PRO A 45 -3.06 0.89 -13.41
C PRO A 45 -3.78 0.69 -12.09
N GLU A 46 -3.17 -0.11 -11.22
CA GLU A 46 -3.72 -0.47 -9.93
C GLU A 46 -2.78 -0.01 -8.82
N ALA A 47 -3.34 0.63 -7.79
CA ALA A 47 -2.64 0.83 -6.53
C ALA A 47 -2.88 -0.40 -5.66
N VAL A 48 -1.83 -1.06 -5.22
CA VAL A 48 -1.90 -2.33 -4.48
C VAL A 48 -1.41 -2.12 -3.07
N VAL A 49 -2.19 -2.60 -2.10
CA VAL A 49 -1.82 -2.60 -0.68
C VAL A 49 -1.75 -4.04 -0.22
N VAL A 50 -0.62 -4.45 0.33
CA VAL A 50 -0.44 -5.78 0.91
C VAL A 50 0.15 -5.67 2.31
N ALA A 51 -0.14 -6.67 3.15
CA ALA A 51 0.43 -6.73 4.49
C ALA A 51 1.93 -7.00 4.42
N ALA A 52 2.71 -6.28 5.22
CA ALA A 52 4.15 -6.51 5.38
C ALA A 52 4.43 -7.15 6.73
N VAL A 53 5.49 -7.96 6.79
CA VAL A 53 5.86 -8.65 8.03
C VAL A 53 6.45 -7.68 9.05
N ASP A 54 7.16 -6.66 8.58
CA ASP A 54 7.79 -5.64 9.41
C ASP A 54 8.17 -4.42 8.55
N ALA A 55 8.99 -3.55 9.10
CA ALA A 55 9.44 -2.33 8.42
C ALA A 55 10.33 -2.61 7.19
N SER A 56 10.75 -3.85 6.98
CA SER A 56 11.51 -4.21 5.77
C SER A 56 10.65 -4.20 4.52
N GLY A 57 9.32 -4.26 4.67
CA GLY A 57 8.39 -4.27 3.56
C GLY A 57 8.20 -5.62 2.90
N ALA A 58 8.85 -6.68 3.42
CA ALA A 58 8.64 -8.02 2.89
C ALA A 58 7.17 -8.41 3.02
N ALA A 59 6.55 -8.86 1.94
CA ALA A 59 5.13 -9.18 1.94
C ALA A 59 4.85 -10.37 2.84
N LYS A 60 3.92 -10.18 3.77
CA LYS A 60 3.40 -11.27 4.60
C LYS A 60 2.43 -12.13 3.79
N SER A 61 1.73 -11.51 2.85
CA SER A 61 0.82 -12.15 1.94
C SER A 61 0.68 -11.25 0.73
N MET A 62 0.47 -11.83 -0.45
CA MET A 62 0.18 -11.05 -1.66
C MET A 62 -1.32 -10.83 -1.86
N THR A 63 -2.13 -11.19 -0.87
CA THR A 63 -3.55 -10.87 -0.90
C THR A 63 -3.72 -9.36 -0.79
N ARG A 64 -4.47 -8.78 -1.71
CA ARG A 64 -4.75 -7.35 -1.70
C ARG A 64 -5.61 -6.97 -0.51
N LEU A 65 -5.14 -6.00 0.25
CA LEU A 65 -5.90 -5.43 1.36
C LEU A 65 -6.90 -4.40 0.83
N PRO A 66 -7.91 -4.04 1.63
CA PRO A 66 -8.79 -2.92 1.30
C PRO A 66 -7.98 -1.66 1.00
N GLY A 67 -8.46 -0.83 0.08
CA GLY A 67 -7.76 0.34 -0.40
C GLY A 67 -7.05 0.13 -1.72
N SER A 68 -6.77 -1.13 -2.11
CA SER A 68 -6.28 -1.43 -3.45
C SER A 68 -7.37 -1.04 -4.47
N TYR A 69 -6.99 -0.30 -5.51
CA TYR A 69 -7.97 0.17 -6.48
C TYR A 69 -7.34 0.39 -7.85
N VAL A 70 -8.18 0.33 -8.87
CA VAL A 70 -7.80 0.59 -10.26
C VAL A 70 -8.37 1.95 -10.67
N ALA A 71 -7.54 2.78 -11.30
CA ALA A 71 -7.94 4.08 -11.78
C ALA A 71 -7.01 4.53 -12.89
N ALA A 72 -7.36 5.62 -13.59
CA ALA A 72 -6.49 6.17 -14.63
C ALA A 72 -5.17 6.69 -14.04
N ALA A 73 -5.19 7.20 -12.81
CA ALA A 73 -4.00 7.74 -12.15
C ALA A 73 -4.05 7.40 -10.65
N PRO A 74 -3.92 6.12 -10.27
CA PRO A 74 -3.96 5.75 -8.86
C PRO A 74 -2.70 6.26 -8.16
N THR A 75 -2.81 6.52 -6.85
CA THR A 75 -1.70 6.99 -6.04
C THR A 75 -1.60 6.17 -4.76
N VAL A 76 -0.40 6.13 -4.20
CA VAL A 76 -0.16 5.51 -2.89
C VAL A 76 -0.98 6.21 -1.82
N SER A 77 -1.00 7.53 -1.82
CA SER A 77 -1.79 8.29 -0.84
C SER A 77 -3.28 8.05 -1.00
N GLY A 78 -3.76 7.89 -2.24
CA GLY A 78 -5.17 7.57 -2.51
C GLY A 78 -5.56 6.22 -1.94
N ALA A 79 -4.71 5.20 -2.08
CA ALA A 79 -4.96 3.88 -1.52
C ALA A 79 -5.08 3.92 0.00
N LEU A 80 -4.21 4.67 0.67
CA LEU A 80 -4.27 4.82 2.13
C LEU A 80 -5.48 5.65 2.55
N TRP A 81 -5.81 6.69 1.80
CA TRP A 81 -6.99 7.52 2.08
C TRP A 81 -8.28 6.69 2.03
N LEU A 82 -8.41 5.75 1.09
CA LEU A 82 -9.58 4.89 0.98
C LEU A 82 -9.79 4.02 2.22
N ASN A 83 -8.73 3.78 3.01
CA ASN A 83 -8.80 3.08 4.29
C ASN A 83 -8.90 4.02 5.48
N GLY A 84 -9.01 5.32 5.24
CA GLY A 84 -9.11 6.30 6.31
C GLY A 84 -7.76 6.67 6.93
N TYR A 85 -6.65 6.51 6.20
CA TYR A 85 -5.31 6.90 6.66
C TYR A 85 -4.83 8.14 5.95
N GLN A 86 -4.19 9.02 6.72
CA GLN A 86 -3.48 10.19 6.23
C GLN A 86 -1.99 9.94 6.38
N ILE A 87 -1.22 10.23 5.34
CA ILE A 87 0.23 10.03 5.39
C ILE A 87 0.87 11.11 6.24
N SER A 88 1.69 10.69 7.19
CA SER A 88 2.57 11.57 7.97
C SER A 88 4.00 11.38 7.50
N ARG A 89 4.70 12.47 7.37
CA ARG A 89 6.10 12.48 6.94
C ARG A 89 7.00 13.16 7.96
#